data_a79883da7c65828b382a1a9ca1e47987
#
_entry.id   a79883da7c65828b382a1a9ca1e47987
#
_cell.length_a   1.000
_cell.length_b   1.000
_cell.length_c   1.000
_cell.angle_alpha   90.00
_cell.angle_beta   90.00
_cell.angle_gamma   90.00
#
_symmetry.space_group_name_H-M   'P 1'
#
loop_
_entity.id
_entity.type
_entity.pdbx_description
1 polymer ?
#
loop_
_entity_poly.entity_id
_entity_poly.type
_entity_poly.pdbx_seq_one_letter_code
_entity_poly.pdbx_strand_id
1 'polypeptide(L)'
;MVLRVTDVQPLDGYRLRITFNDDAVREVDFSEDLERAADGTLAEPLRDTDYSRQVRVDEELRTIVWPNGLDADPDVLHGDQSTVEPASLAGAKRAA
;
A
#
# COMPACT_ATOMS: atom_id res chain seq x y z
N MET A 1 -14.68 -6.85 14.85
CA MET A 1 -13.43 -7.43 14.35
C MET A 1 -12.57 -6.32 13.82
N VAL A 2 -11.29 -6.34 14.16
CA VAL A 2 -10.35 -5.35 13.61
C VAL A 2 -9.91 -5.79 12.21
N LEU A 3 -10.08 -4.92 11.24
CA LEU A 3 -9.69 -5.20 9.88
C LEU A 3 -8.16 -5.22 9.76
N ARG A 4 -7.65 -6.24 9.10
CA ARG A 4 -6.22 -6.34 8.82
C ARG A 4 -5.97 -7.03 7.49
N VAL A 5 -4.81 -6.75 6.91
CA VAL A 5 -4.35 -7.44 5.71
C VAL A 5 -3.67 -8.75 6.12
N THR A 6 -4.03 -9.83 5.45
CA THR A 6 -3.45 -11.15 5.73
C THR A 6 -2.49 -11.62 4.65
N ASP A 7 -2.59 -11.06 3.44
CA ASP A 7 -1.69 -11.42 2.35
C ASP A 7 -1.60 -10.27 1.35
N VAL A 8 -0.46 -10.17 0.68
CA VAL A 8 -0.26 -9.23 -0.41
C VAL A 8 0.54 -9.91 -1.51
N GLN A 9 0.09 -9.73 -2.75
CA GLN A 9 0.76 -10.29 -3.91
C GLN A 9 0.98 -9.18 -4.94
N PRO A 10 2.24 -8.84 -5.25
CA PRO A 10 2.52 -7.89 -6.33
C PRO A 10 2.09 -8.45 -7.68
N LEU A 11 1.45 -7.62 -8.47
CA LEU A 11 1.04 -7.92 -9.83
C LEU A 11 1.89 -7.10 -10.80
N ASP A 12 1.42 -6.93 -12.02
CA ASP A 12 2.14 -6.12 -13.01
C ASP A 12 2.15 -4.65 -12.62
N GLY A 13 3.24 -3.97 -12.93
CA GLY A 13 3.37 -2.54 -12.65
C GLY A 13 3.29 -2.25 -11.17
N TYR A 14 2.36 -1.37 -10.79
CA TYR A 14 2.15 -0.96 -9.40
C TYR A 14 0.86 -1.54 -8.83
N ARG A 15 0.37 -2.62 -9.39
CA ARG A 15 -0.84 -3.28 -8.92
C ARG A 15 -0.50 -4.31 -7.84
N LEU A 16 -1.34 -4.35 -6.82
CA LEU A 16 -1.22 -5.31 -5.73
C LEU A 16 -2.55 -6.03 -5.54
N ARG A 17 -2.49 -7.33 -5.28
CA ARG A 17 -3.65 -8.08 -4.81
C ARG A 17 -3.54 -8.22 -3.30
N ILE A 18 -4.54 -7.74 -2.60
CA ILE A 18 -4.53 -7.66 -1.14
C ILE A 18 -5.67 -8.49 -0.59
N THR A 19 -5.37 -9.39 0.33
CA THR A 19 -6.35 -10.23 1.02
C THR A 19 -6.48 -9.77 2.46
N PHE A 20 -7.71 -9.72 2.95
CA PHE A 20 -8.03 -9.24 4.29
C PHE A 20 -8.53 -10.40 5.16
N ASN A 21 -8.57 -10.14 6.48
CA ASN A 21 -9.00 -11.16 7.45
C ASN A 21 -10.49 -11.49 7.42
N ASP A 22 -11.28 -10.74 6.64
CA ASP A 22 -12.69 -11.06 6.39
C ASP A 22 -12.88 -11.81 5.06
N ASP A 23 -11.78 -12.32 4.48
CA ASP A 23 -11.72 -13.02 3.20
C ASP A 23 -11.96 -12.14 1.98
N ALA A 24 -12.11 -10.85 2.15
CA ALA A 24 -12.19 -9.94 1.02
C ALA A 24 -10.84 -9.85 0.29
N VAL A 25 -10.91 -9.77 -1.03
CA VAL A 25 -9.72 -9.61 -1.88
C VAL A 25 -9.92 -8.35 -2.72
N ARG A 26 -8.88 -7.51 -2.77
CA ARG A 26 -8.91 -6.27 -3.56
C ARG A 26 -7.66 -6.17 -4.41
N GLU A 27 -7.84 -5.67 -5.63
CA GLU A 27 -6.70 -5.30 -6.47
C GLU A 27 -6.61 -3.78 -6.48
N VAL A 28 -5.45 -3.27 -6.12
CA VAL A 28 -5.21 -1.84 -5.99
C VAL A 28 -4.06 -1.45 -6.90
N ASP A 29 -4.23 -0.36 -7.63
CA ASP A 29 -3.20 0.18 -8.52
C ASP A 29 -2.72 1.52 -7.94
N PHE A 30 -1.45 1.59 -7.58
CA PHE A 30 -0.85 2.77 -6.99
C PHE A 30 -0.24 3.73 -8.00
N SER A 31 -0.34 3.45 -9.30
CA SER A 31 0.39 4.25 -10.29
C SER A 31 0.06 5.74 -10.23
N GLU A 32 -1.21 6.09 -10.10
CA GLU A 32 -1.61 7.50 -10.01
C GLU A 32 -1.10 8.16 -8.72
N ASP A 33 -1.17 7.44 -7.61
CA ASP A 33 -0.68 7.97 -6.34
C ASP A 33 0.81 8.24 -6.39
N LEU A 34 1.57 7.36 -7.04
CA LEU A 34 3.01 7.53 -7.16
C LEU A 34 3.37 8.68 -8.09
N GLU A 35 2.57 8.92 -9.13
CA GLU A 35 2.77 10.07 -10.01
C GLU A 35 2.56 11.38 -9.27
N ARG A 36 1.63 11.41 -8.34
CA ARG A 36 1.33 12.63 -7.56
C ARG A 36 2.24 12.81 -6.36
N ALA A 37 2.95 11.75 -5.96
CA ALA A 37 3.80 11.83 -4.78
C ALA A 37 4.93 12.83 -4.99
N ALA A 38 5.15 13.68 -4.00
CA ALA A 38 6.23 14.66 -4.05
C ALA A 38 7.58 13.96 -3.94
N ASP A 39 8.59 14.53 -4.59
CA ASP A 39 9.95 14.05 -4.46
C ASP A 39 10.42 14.22 -3.02
N GLY A 40 11.22 13.28 -2.56
CA GLY A 40 11.73 13.28 -1.19
C GLY A 40 10.81 12.65 -0.16
N THR A 41 9.61 12.20 -0.56
CA THR A 41 8.73 11.46 0.34
C THR A 41 9.07 9.98 0.34
N LEU A 42 8.51 9.23 1.29
CA LEU A 42 8.71 7.78 1.36
C LEU A 42 8.09 7.06 0.16
N ALA A 43 7.17 7.70 -0.55
CA ALA A 43 6.56 7.10 -1.73
C ALA A 43 7.46 7.15 -2.97
N GLU A 44 8.43 8.06 -3.00
CA GLU A 44 9.28 8.22 -4.17
C GLU A 44 10.00 6.94 -4.60
N PRO A 45 10.63 6.17 -3.69
CA PRO A 45 11.32 4.94 -4.09
C PRO A 45 10.39 3.89 -4.71
N LEU A 46 9.09 3.95 -4.42
CA LEU A 46 8.13 3.01 -4.95
C LEU A 46 7.89 3.20 -6.44
N ARG A 47 8.35 4.30 -7.02
CA ARG A 47 8.31 4.51 -8.48
C ARG A 47 9.18 3.49 -9.22
N ASP A 48 10.17 2.94 -8.53
CA ASP A 48 10.93 1.80 -9.02
C ASP A 48 10.09 0.55 -8.78
N THR A 49 9.71 -0.15 -9.85
CA THR A 49 8.84 -1.32 -9.73
C THR A 49 9.49 -2.42 -8.92
N ASP A 50 10.80 -2.60 -9.01
CA ASP A 50 11.50 -3.60 -8.21
C ASP A 50 11.38 -3.29 -6.72
N TYR A 51 11.48 -2.02 -6.33
CA TYR A 51 11.31 -1.61 -4.95
C TYR A 51 9.85 -1.80 -4.51
N SER A 52 8.90 -1.38 -5.35
CA SER A 52 7.47 -1.49 -5.06
C SER A 52 7.06 -2.93 -4.80
N ARG A 53 7.69 -3.89 -5.48
CA ARG A 53 7.37 -5.32 -5.31
C ARG A 53 7.93 -5.91 -4.03
N GLN A 54 8.70 -5.18 -3.26
CA GLN A 54 9.23 -5.63 -1.97
C GLN A 54 8.24 -5.40 -0.82
N VAL A 55 7.01 -5.05 -1.14
CA VAL A 55 5.94 -4.90 -0.17
C VAL A 55 5.70 -6.23 0.57
N ARG A 56 5.37 -6.13 1.85
CA ARG A 56 5.05 -7.30 2.68
C ARG A 56 3.96 -6.95 3.68
N VAL A 57 3.38 -7.98 4.26
CA VAL A 57 2.43 -7.81 5.37
C VAL A 57 3.24 -7.70 6.66
N ASP A 58 2.93 -6.68 7.45
CA ASP A 58 3.49 -6.52 8.79
C ASP A 58 2.40 -6.85 9.82
N GLU A 59 2.65 -7.87 10.63
CA GLU A 59 1.66 -8.35 11.58
C GLU A 59 1.37 -7.34 12.70
N GLU A 60 2.36 -6.56 13.09
CA GLU A 60 2.17 -5.55 14.12
C GLU A 60 1.33 -4.39 13.60
N LEU A 61 1.60 -3.95 12.38
CA LEU A 61 0.86 -2.87 11.76
C LEU A 61 -0.47 -3.33 11.19
N ARG A 62 -0.63 -4.63 10.97
CA ARG A 62 -1.85 -5.24 10.41
C ARG A 62 -2.15 -4.76 9.00
N THR A 63 -1.13 -4.38 8.27
CA THR A 63 -1.27 -3.86 6.92
C THR A 63 0.00 -4.13 6.11
N ILE A 64 0.00 -3.66 4.88
CA ILE A 64 1.18 -3.78 4.01
C ILE A 64 2.18 -2.68 4.34
N VAL A 65 3.45 -3.01 4.18
CA VAL A 65 4.54 -2.08 4.44
C VAL A 65 5.67 -2.32 3.44
N TRP A 66 6.36 -1.26 3.06
CA TRP A 66 7.55 -1.32 2.22
C TRP A 66 8.81 -1.20 3.09
N PRO A 67 9.98 -1.55 2.55
CA PRO A 67 11.20 -1.60 3.35
C PRO A 67 11.57 -0.29 4.05
N ASN A 68 11.15 0.85 3.51
CA ASN A 68 11.44 2.15 4.12
C ASN A 68 10.45 2.56 5.20
N GLY A 69 9.51 1.68 5.55
CA GLY A 69 8.52 1.96 6.59
C GLY A 69 7.22 2.59 6.10
N LEU A 70 7.11 2.87 4.81
CA LEU A 70 5.84 3.36 4.26
C LEU A 70 4.80 2.26 4.36
N ASP A 71 3.61 2.61 4.86
CA ASP A 71 2.48 1.69 4.96
C ASP A 71 1.23 2.29 4.31
N ALA A 72 0.19 1.48 4.22
CA ALA A 72 -1.10 1.91 3.69
C ALA A 72 -2.21 1.52 4.67
N ASP A 73 -3.23 2.37 4.78
CA ASP A 73 -4.33 2.17 5.70
C ASP A 73 -5.21 1.00 5.22
N PRO A 74 -5.40 -0.06 6.02
CA PRO A 74 -6.23 -1.19 5.60
C PRO A 74 -7.68 -0.81 5.34
N ASP A 75 -8.24 0.16 6.07
CA ASP A 75 -9.61 0.58 5.85
C ASP A 75 -9.78 1.23 4.47
N VAL A 76 -8.81 2.02 4.06
CA VAL A 76 -8.83 2.65 2.74
C VAL A 76 -8.68 1.60 1.64
N LEU A 77 -7.75 0.67 1.82
CA LEU A 77 -7.52 -0.40 0.85
C LEU A 77 -8.76 -1.28 0.69
N HIS A 78 -9.44 -1.56 1.79
CA HIS A 78 -10.62 -2.43 1.78
C HIS A 78 -11.84 -1.72 1.21
N GLY A 79 -12.05 -0.47 1.58
CA GLY A 79 -13.27 0.26 1.23
C GLY A 79 -13.28 0.85 -0.17
N ASP A 80 -12.13 1.24 -0.70
CA ASP A 80 -12.04 1.87 -2.00
C ASP A 80 -10.99 1.17 -2.86
N GLN A 81 -11.47 0.31 -3.73
CA GLN A 81 -10.62 -0.51 -4.59
C GLN A 81 -10.26 0.20 -5.89
N SER A 82 -10.92 1.28 -6.23
CA SER A 82 -10.69 1.95 -7.50
C SER A 82 -9.67 3.07 -7.38
N THR A 83 -9.55 3.65 -6.19
CA THR A 83 -8.69 4.80 -5.98
C THR A 83 -8.00 4.67 -4.64
N VAL A 84 -6.69 4.66 -4.66
CA VAL A 84 -5.92 4.79 -3.44
C VAL A 84 -5.53 6.26 -3.34
N GLU A 85 -6.19 6.97 -2.45
CA GLU A 85 -5.89 8.37 -2.24
C GLU A 85 -4.46 8.55 -1.77
N PRO A 86 -3.81 9.68 -2.08
CA PRO A 86 -2.49 9.95 -1.49
C PRO A 86 -2.51 9.82 0.03
N ALA A 87 -3.66 10.05 0.66
CA ALA A 87 -3.82 9.86 2.09
C ALA A 87 -3.65 8.41 2.52
N SER A 88 -3.88 7.43 1.64
CA SER A 88 -3.63 6.03 1.95
C SER A 88 -2.14 5.75 2.12
N LEU A 89 -1.31 6.60 1.55
CA LEU A 89 0.14 6.58 1.74
C LEU A 89 0.56 7.57 2.82
N ALA A 90 -0.33 7.86 3.73
CA ALA A 90 -0.10 8.87 4.77
C ALA A 90 1.08 8.52 5.68
N GLY A 91 1.47 7.25 5.73
CA GLY A 91 2.69 6.87 6.43
C GLY A 91 3.89 7.66 5.97
N ALA A 92 3.94 7.99 4.67
CA ALA A 92 5.01 8.81 4.13
C ALA A 92 5.06 10.19 4.78
N LYS A 93 3.91 10.79 4.99
CA LYS A 93 3.83 12.13 5.59
C LYS A 93 4.16 12.12 7.07
N ARG A 94 3.71 11.09 7.77
CA ARG A 94 3.95 10.99 9.21
C ARG A 94 5.38 10.60 9.52
N ALA A 95 5.99 9.81 8.64
CA ALA A 95 7.35 9.37 8.83
C ALA A 95 8.38 10.41 8.39
N ALA A 96 7.97 11.38 7.63
CA ALA A 96 8.86 12.44 7.17
C ALA A 96 9.09 13.51 8.31
#